data_d38bde83edbfd8125c0a90f3598e74ed
#
_entry.id   d38bde83edbfd8125c0a90f3598e74ed
#
_cell.length_a   1.000
_cell.length_b   1.000
_cell.length_c   1.000
_cell.angle_alpha   90.00
_cell.angle_beta   90.00
_cell.angle_gamma   90.00
#
_symmetry.space_group_name_H-M   'P 1'
#
loop_
_entity.id
_entity.type
_entity.pdbx_description
1 polymer ?
#
loop_
_entity_poly.entity_id
_entity_poly.type
_entity_poly.pdbx_seq_one_letter_code
_entity_poly.pdbx_strand_id
1 'polypeptide(L)'
;MNNYYAELDDAGRRASTIASAIEINRPVNLYKCTRGLEWCDGLVRQATDQQVLDAKAQVGANGLGCEPASAASVAGAKLLREEGVIAPDDRVVCILTGHHLKDPTATVAYHTADQAEFNRVLGSRGVSRATFANRAVQVKNDLDEIIRAIELNS
;
A
#
# COMPACT_ATOMS: atom_id res chain seq x y z
N MET A 1 15.46 -21.75 9.14
CA MET A 1 14.28 -20.88 9.32
C MET A 1 14.00 -20.54 10.79
N ASN A 2 13.96 -21.53 11.71
CA ASN A 2 13.76 -21.26 13.15
C ASN A 2 14.83 -20.33 13.77
N ASN A 3 16.10 -20.46 13.37
CA ASN A 3 17.19 -19.59 13.86
C ASN A 3 16.99 -18.11 13.46
N TYR A 4 16.51 -17.84 12.24
CA TYR A 4 16.26 -16.46 11.78
C TYR A 4 15.23 -15.72 12.65
N TYR A 5 14.15 -16.39 13.01
CA TYR A 5 13.13 -15.77 13.89
C TYR A 5 13.60 -15.60 15.33
N ALA A 6 14.43 -16.53 15.84
CA ALA A 6 15.06 -16.38 17.15
C ALA A 6 15.99 -15.16 17.17
N GLU A 7 16.82 -14.99 16.15
CA GLU A 7 17.71 -13.84 15.99
C GLU A 7 16.94 -12.50 15.93
N LEU A 8 15.78 -12.47 15.25
CA LEU A 8 14.92 -11.29 15.21
C LEU A 8 14.34 -10.95 16.59
N ASP A 9 13.89 -11.97 17.31
CA ASP A 9 13.32 -11.80 18.66
C ASP A 9 14.38 -11.34 19.66
N ASP A 10 15.58 -11.97 19.64
CA ASP A 10 16.72 -11.64 20.49
C ASP A 10 17.22 -10.21 20.24
N ALA A 11 17.19 -9.78 18.98
CA ALA A 11 17.53 -8.41 18.59
C ALA A 11 16.41 -7.40 18.85
N GLY A 12 15.26 -7.81 19.38
CA GLY A 12 14.08 -6.97 19.59
C GLY A 12 13.48 -6.37 18.32
N ARG A 13 13.80 -6.93 17.15
CA ARG A 13 13.35 -6.42 15.85
C ARG A 13 11.89 -6.76 15.61
N ARG A 14 11.14 -5.79 15.15
CA ARG A 14 9.72 -5.93 14.81
C ARG A 14 9.47 -5.51 13.38
N ALA A 15 8.51 -6.20 12.73
CA ALA A 15 8.01 -5.76 11.44
C ALA A 15 7.46 -4.34 11.56
N SER A 16 7.68 -3.52 10.55
CA SER A 16 7.18 -2.16 10.50
C SER A 16 6.86 -1.81 9.04
N THR A 17 5.57 -1.57 8.78
CA THR A 17 5.06 -1.17 7.47
C THR A 17 3.73 -0.43 7.62
N ILE A 18 3.41 0.42 6.67
CA ILE A 18 2.09 1.08 6.58
C ILE A 18 0.97 0.07 6.26
N ALA A 19 1.32 -1.09 5.73
CA ALA A 19 0.40 -2.16 5.41
C ALA A 19 0.09 -3.00 6.66
N SER A 20 -0.70 -2.46 7.59
CA SER A 20 -0.96 -3.02 8.92
C SER A 20 -1.42 -4.47 8.89
N ALA A 21 -2.22 -4.88 7.89
CA ALA A 21 -2.72 -6.24 7.75
C ALA A 21 -1.62 -7.29 7.48
N ILE A 22 -0.43 -6.88 7.06
CA ILE A 22 0.73 -7.75 6.83
C ILE A 22 1.93 -7.39 7.72
N GLU A 23 1.75 -6.51 8.71
CA GLU A 23 2.79 -6.13 9.69
C GLU A 23 2.99 -7.22 10.74
N ILE A 24 3.58 -8.34 10.36
CA ILE A 24 3.80 -9.51 11.21
C ILE A 24 5.25 -10.00 11.14
N ASN A 25 5.81 -10.39 12.30
CA ASN A 25 7.16 -10.94 12.35
C ASN A 25 7.25 -12.38 11.87
N ARG A 26 6.19 -13.17 12.11
CA ARG A 26 6.17 -14.62 11.81
C ARG A 26 4.95 -14.96 10.95
N PRO A 27 5.10 -15.03 9.62
CA PRO A 27 3.99 -15.39 8.74
C PRO A 27 3.46 -16.79 9.03
N VAL A 28 2.19 -16.89 9.42
CA VAL A 28 1.54 -18.18 9.79
C VAL A 28 1.57 -19.18 8.63
N ASN A 29 1.41 -18.68 7.41
CA ASN A 29 1.33 -19.51 6.21
C ASN A 29 2.64 -19.56 5.40
N LEU A 30 3.79 -19.21 6.00
CA LEU A 30 5.07 -19.16 5.30
C LEU A 30 5.38 -20.48 4.56
N TYR A 31 5.18 -21.62 5.22
CA TYR A 31 5.43 -22.95 4.61
C TYR A 31 4.53 -23.21 3.38
N LYS A 32 3.27 -22.78 3.43
CA LYS A 32 2.35 -22.90 2.28
C LYS A 32 2.76 -21.96 1.14
N CYS A 33 3.21 -20.75 1.50
CA CYS A 33 3.67 -19.76 0.54
C CYS A 33 4.93 -20.24 -0.20
N THR A 34 5.95 -20.72 0.52
CA THR A 34 7.19 -21.23 -0.09
C THR A 34 6.92 -22.40 -1.02
N ARG A 35 6.08 -23.35 -0.58
CA ARG A 35 5.67 -24.46 -1.43
C ARG A 35 4.91 -24.02 -2.68
N GLY A 36 4.03 -23.03 -2.56
CA GLY A 36 3.32 -22.45 -3.71
C GLY A 36 4.27 -21.79 -4.71
N LEU A 37 5.28 -21.06 -4.22
CA LEU A 37 6.31 -20.45 -5.04
C LEU A 37 7.11 -21.52 -5.82
N GLU A 38 7.51 -22.60 -5.15
CA GLU A 38 8.22 -23.72 -5.78
C GLU A 38 7.35 -24.39 -6.87
N TRP A 39 6.07 -24.61 -6.62
CA TRP A 39 5.17 -25.26 -7.59
C TRP A 39 4.86 -24.42 -8.83
N CYS A 40 4.86 -23.09 -8.67
CA CYS A 40 4.48 -22.15 -9.72
C CYS A 40 5.69 -21.45 -10.37
N ASP A 41 6.91 -21.86 -10.03
CA ASP A 41 8.13 -21.12 -10.39
C ASP A 41 8.00 -19.62 -10.06
N GLY A 42 7.48 -19.37 -8.85
CA GLY A 42 7.06 -18.04 -8.42
C GLY A 42 8.24 -17.15 -8.00
N LEU A 43 8.03 -15.86 -8.10
CA LEU A 43 9.01 -14.83 -7.72
C LEU A 43 8.53 -14.05 -6.50
N VAL A 44 9.49 -13.57 -5.71
CA VAL A 44 9.24 -12.69 -4.55
C VAL A 44 9.96 -11.37 -4.75
N ARG A 45 9.27 -10.27 -4.45
CA ARG A 45 9.86 -8.93 -4.40
C ARG A 45 9.40 -8.21 -3.15
N GLN A 46 10.21 -7.25 -2.74
CA GLN A 46 9.90 -6.36 -1.62
C GLN A 46 9.51 -4.99 -2.19
N ALA A 47 8.32 -4.51 -1.83
CA ALA A 47 7.89 -3.14 -2.09
C ALA A 47 8.07 -2.28 -0.84
N THR A 48 8.52 -1.04 -1.01
CA THR A 48 8.60 -0.04 0.05
C THR A 48 7.22 0.53 0.38
N ASP A 49 7.04 1.11 1.56
CA ASP A 49 5.80 1.78 1.94
C ASP A 49 5.44 2.93 0.97
N GLN A 50 6.44 3.64 0.45
CA GLN A 50 6.25 4.63 -0.62
C GLN A 50 5.60 4.02 -1.87
N GLN A 51 6.15 2.90 -2.36
CA GLN A 51 5.64 2.21 -3.56
C GLN A 51 4.23 1.65 -3.33
N VAL A 52 3.98 1.13 -2.14
CA VAL A 52 2.65 0.62 -1.75
C VAL A 52 1.61 1.73 -1.75
N LEU A 53 1.91 2.90 -1.16
CA LEU A 53 0.97 4.02 -1.12
C LEU A 53 0.78 4.68 -2.48
N ASP A 54 1.84 4.81 -3.28
CA ASP A 54 1.75 5.29 -4.66
C ASP A 54 0.85 4.37 -5.51
N ALA A 55 1.01 3.05 -5.40
CA ALA A 55 0.15 2.07 -6.07
C ALA A 55 -1.30 2.15 -5.57
N LYS A 56 -1.51 2.28 -4.26
CA LYS A 56 -2.85 2.45 -3.66
C LYS A 56 -3.56 3.67 -4.21
N ALA A 57 -2.87 4.81 -4.32
CA ALA A 57 -3.44 6.04 -4.85
C ALA A 57 -3.81 5.89 -6.35
N GLN A 58 -2.97 5.23 -7.14
CA GLN A 58 -3.27 4.95 -8.55
C GLN A 58 -4.46 4.00 -8.73
N VAL A 59 -4.60 2.97 -7.89
CA VAL A 59 -5.78 2.10 -7.86
C VAL A 59 -7.03 2.91 -7.54
N GLY A 60 -6.94 3.81 -6.54
CA GLY A 60 -8.02 4.72 -6.15
C GLY A 60 -8.45 5.66 -7.26
N ALA A 61 -7.50 6.22 -8.01
CA ALA A 61 -7.78 7.09 -9.16
C ALA A 61 -8.57 6.40 -10.29
N ASN A 62 -8.51 5.07 -10.35
CA ASN A 62 -9.30 4.26 -11.28
C ASN A 62 -10.65 3.78 -10.69
N GLY A 63 -11.09 4.32 -9.57
CA GLY A 63 -12.37 4.02 -8.94
C GLY A 63 -12.39 2.74 -8.09
N LEU A 64 -11.24 2.08 -7.91
CA LEU A 64 -11.11 0.89 -7.08
C LEU A 64 -10.43 1.24 -5.75
N GLY A 65 -11.11 0.96 -4.64
CA GLY A 65 -10.53 1.22 -3.32
C GLY A 65 -9.93 -0.05 -2.69
N CYS A 66 -8.68 -0.01 -2.27
CA CYS A 66 -8.03 -1.11 -1.57
C CYS A 66 -7.25 -0.66 -0.33
N GLU A 67 -7.02 -1.58 0.61
CA GLU A 67 -6.11 -1.35 1.74
C GLU A 67 -4.63 -1.33 1.28
N PRO A 68 -3.69 -0.78 2.06
CA PRO A 68 -2.27 -0.76 1.70
C PRO A 68 -1.69 -2.17 1.42
N ALA A 69 -2.05 -3.17 2.24
CA ALA A 69 -1.58 -4.55 2.04
C ALA A 69 -1.97 -5.12 0.66
N SER A 70 -3.16 -4.78 0.17
CA SER A 70 -3.63 -5.17 -1.17
C SER A 70 -2.83 -4.48 -2.28
N ALA A 71 -2.53 -3.19 -2.09
CA ALA A 71 -1.76 -2.40 -3.06
C ALA A 71 -0.32 -2.91 -3.22
N ALA A 72 0.20 -3.68 -2.26
CA ALA A 72 1.51 -4.32 -2.39
C ALA A 72 1.58 -5.25 -3.62
N SER A 73 0.48 -5.91 -4.02
CA SER A 73 0.43 -6.72 -5.24
C SER A 73 0.63 -5.88 -6.50
N VAL A 74 0.03 -4.70 -6.56
CA VAL A 74 0.17 -3.75 -7.68
C VAL A 74 1.57 -3.13 -7.71
N ALA A 75 2.10 -2.75 -6.54
CA ALA A 75 3.47 -2.27 -6.42
C ALA A 75 4.49 -3.32 -6.87
N GLY A 76 4.29 -4.58 -6.48
CA GLY A 76 5.12 -5.71 -6.90
C GLY A 76 5.04 -5.97 -8.41
N ALA A 77 3.85 -5.92 -9.00
CA ALA A 77 3.68 -6.05 -10.46
C ALA A 77 4.42 -4.92 -11.21
N LYS A 78 4.36 -3.69 -10.70
CA LYS A 78 5.11 -2.56 -11.26
C LYS A 78 6.62 -2.78 -11.20
N LEU A 79 7.14 -3.23 -10.06
CA LEU A 79 8.56 -3.57 -9.91
C LEU A 79 9.01 -4.64 -10.91
N LEU A 80 8.25 -5.74 -11.02
CA LEU A 80 8.54 -6.82 -11.97
C LEU A 80 8.46 -6.34 -13.42
N ARG A 81 7.59 -5.38 -13.72
CA ARG A 81 7.51 -4.74 -15.05
C ARG A 81 8.75 -3.86 -15.33
N GLU A 82 9.20 -3.10 -14.35
CA GLU A 82 10.39 -2.25 -14.44
C GLU A 82 11.68 -3.10 -14.57
N GLU A 83 11.72 -4.27 -13.95
CA GLU A 83 12.80 -5.26 -14.06
C GLU A 83 12.79 -6.06 -15.38
N GLY A 84 11.75 -5.92 -16.19
CA GLY A 84 11.59 -6.66 -17.44
C GLY A 84 11.15 -8.11 -17.28
N VAL A 85 10.74 -8.52 -16.08
CA VAL A 85 10.17 -9.85 -15.81
C VAL A 85 8.77 -9.97 -16.40
N ILE A 86 7.96 -8.93 -16.27
CA ILE A 86 6.63 -8.83 -16.89
C ILE A 86 6.79 -8.09 -18.21
N ALA A 87 6.44 -8.75 -19.31
CA ALA A 87 6.47 -8.17 -20.66
C ALA A 87 5.33 -7.15 -20.87
N PRO A 88 5.44 -6.22 -21.87
CA PRO A 88 4.41 -5.21 -22.12
C PRO A 88 3.03 -5.76 -22.44
N ASP A 89 2.97 -6.93 -23.03
CA ASP A 89 1.76 -7.62 -23.50
C ASP A 89 1.28 -8.72 -22.56
N ASP A 90 1.97 -8.93 -21.42
CA ASP A 90 1.53 -9.88 -20.41
C ASP A 90 0.24 -9.42 -19.72
N ARG A 91 -0.65 -10.38 -19.49
CA ARG A 91 -1.86 -10.17 -18.70
C ARG A 91 -1.59 -10.51 -17.24
N VAL A 92 -1.61 -9.49 -16.39
CA VAL A 92 -1.32 -9.61 -14.97
C VAL A 92 -2.60 -9.46 -14.14
N VAL A 93 -2.78 -10.35 -13.17
CA VAL A 93 -3.87 -10.26 -12.20
C VAL A 93 -3.29 -9.90 -10.83
N CYS A 94 -3.69 -8.75 -10.29
CA CYS A 94 -3.37 -8.33 -8.94
C CYS A 94 -4.54 -8.60 -8.01
N ILE A 95 -4.32 -9.33 -6.91
CA ILE A 95 -5.37 -9.62 -5.93
C ILE A 95 -5.47 -8.48 -4.94
N LEU A 96 -6.61 -7.77 -4.94
CA LEU A 96 -6.95 -6.73 -3.98
C LEU A 96 -7.83 -7.33 -2.87
N THR A 97 -7.21 -7.74 -1.77
CA THR A 97 -7.83 -8.55 -0.73
C THR A 97 -8.72 -7.77 0.22
N GLY A 98 -8.38 -6.53 0.54
CA GLY A 98 -9.07 -5.73 1.53
C GLY A 98 -9.56 -4.38 1.01
N HIS A 99 -10.65 -3.90 1.60
CA HIS A 99 -11.31 -2.65 1.25
C HIS A 99 -10.52 -1.42 1.76
N HIS A 100 -10.63 -0.28 1.06
CA HIS A 100 -9.90 0.96 1.38
C HIS A 100 -10.25 1.55 2.77
N LEU A 101 -11.39 1.22 3.34
CA LEU A 101 -11.79 1.67 4.70
C LEU A 101 -11.03 0.97 5.83
N LYS A 102 -10.22 -0.03 5.57
CA LYS A 102 -9.39 -0.67 6.61
C LYS A 102 -8.26 0.30 6.85
N ASP A 103 -7.48 0.87 6.57
CA ASP A 103 -6.42 1.78 6.99
C ASP A 103 -6.72 3.25 6.58
N PRO A 104 -7.79 3.86 7.13
CA PRO A 104 -8.18 5.21 6.72
C PRO A 104 -7.11 6.26 7.04
N THR A 105 -6.37 6.08 8.14
CA THR A 105 -5.31 7.01 8.56
C THR A 105 -4.22 7.14 7.50
N ALA A 106 -3.75 6.03 6.94
CA ALA A 106 -2.75 6.05 5.86
C ALA A 106 -3.29 6.75 4.60
N THR A 107 -4.56 6.50 4.26
CA THR A 107 -5.22 7.13 3.11
C THR A 107 -5.34 8.63 3.29
N VAL A 108 -5.87 9.08 4.43
CA VAL A 108 -6.05 10.50 4.73
C VAL A 108 -4.70 11.21 4.73
N ALA A 109 -3.69 10.65 5.40
CA ALA A 109 -2.36 11.24 5.48
C ALA A 109 -1.67 11.36 4.10
N TYR A 110 -1.85 10.39 3.21
CA TYR A 110 -1.27 10.46 1.86
C TYR A 110 -1.93 11.54 1.00
N HIS A 111 -3.24 11.78 1.18
CA HIS A 111 -4.00 12.72 0.39
C HIS A 111 -4.17 14.10 1.06
N THR A 112 -3.64 14.30 2.27
CA THR A 112 -3.72 15.60 2.96
C THR A 112 -2.87 16.68 2.30
N ALA A 113 -3.31 17.94 2.42
CA ALA A 113 -2.49 19.10 2.11
C ALA A 113 -1.63 19.54 3.32
N ASP A 114 -1.91 19.03 4.52
CA ASP A 114 -1.17 19.33 5.75
C ASP A 114 0.14 18.52 5.80
N GLN A 115 1.26 19.21 5.60
CA GLN A 115 2.59 18.61 5.61
C GLN A 115 2.99 18.07 7.00
N ALA A 116 2.49 18.69 8.07
CA ALA A 116 2.78 18.22 9.42
C ALA A 116 2.10 16.87 9.69
N GLU A 117 0.85 16.73 9.29
CA GLU A 117 0.10 15.48 9.38
C GLU A 117 0.71 14.38 8.49
N PHE A 118 1.08 14.71 7.24
CA PHE A 118 1.80 13.80 6.35
C PHE A 118 3.07 13.26 7.02
N ASN A 119 3.92 14.16 7.52
CA ASN A 119 5.19 13.77 8.15
C ASN A 119 4.97 12.96 9.42
N ARG A 120 3.97 13.31 10.23
CA ARG A 120 3.63 12.62 11.48
C ARG A 120 3.23 11.16 11.24
N VAL A 121 2.43 10.91 10.21
CA VAL A 121 1.87 9.57 9.95
C VAL A 121 2.78 8.73 9.05
N LEU A 122 3.34 9.33 8.02
CA LEU A 122 4.02 8.61 6.94
C LEU A 122 5.55 8.78 6.95
N GLY A 123 6.07 9.88 7.48
CA GLY A 123 7.50 10.18 7.44
C GLY A 123 8.35 9.13 8.16
N SER A 124 7.89 8.63 9.31
CA SER A 124 8.57 7.56 10.07
C SER A 124 8.61 6.21 9.34
N ARG A 125 7.80 6.04 8.31
CA ARG A 125 7.72 4.84 7.46
C ARG A 125 8.53 4.98 6.16
N GLY A 126 9.32 6.05 6.02
CA GLY A 126 10.14 6.29 4.84
C GLY A 126 9.34 6.79 3.62
N VAL A 127 8.10 7.23 3.83
CA VAL A 127 7.28 7.87 2.79
C VAL A 127 7.63 9.36 2.75
N SER A 128 8.16 9.82 1.63
CA SER A 128 8.69 11.19 1.49
C SER A 128 7.86 12.11 0.60
N ARG A 129 6.94 11.55 -0.19
CA ARG A 129 6.14 12.28 -1.17
C ARG A 129 4.77 11.64 -1.37
N ALA A 130 3.83 12.43 -1.88
CA ALA A 130 2.50 11.99 -2.26
C ALA A 130 2.24 12.36 -3.72
N THR A 131 2.98 11.71 -4.63
CA THR A 131 2.99 12.04 -6.07
C THR A 131 1.61 11.90 -6.72
N PHE A 132 0.82 10.95 -6.25
CA PHE A 132 -0.52 10.66 -6.78
C PHE A 132 -1.63 11.10 -5.82
N ALA A 133 -1.34 12.09 -4.96
CA ALA A 133 -2.35 12.57 -4.03
C ALA A 133 -3.51 13.26 -4.78
N ASN A 134 -4.71 12.83 -4.46
CA ASN A 134 -5.95 13.54 -4.77
C ASN A 134 -6.37 14.32 -3.52
N ARG A 135 -6.17 15.64 -3.54
CA ARG A 135 -6.38 16.48 -2.35
C ARG A 135 -7.86 16.52 -1.99
N ALA A 136 -8.19 16.04 -0.80
CA ALA A 136 -9.54 16.10 -0.28
C ALA A 136 -9.94 17.56 0.00
N VAL A 137 -11.14 17.94 -0.40
CA VAL A 137 -11.76 19.22 -0.07
C VAL A 137 -12.61 19.00 1.16
N GLN A 138 -12.29 19.72 2.24
CA GLN A 138 -13.08 19.66 3.47
C GLN A 138 -14.24 20.65 3.38
N VAL A 139 -15.44 20.17 3.57
CA VAL A 139 -16.68 20.97 3.59
C VAL A 139 -17.46 20.69 4.87
N LYS A 140 -18.34 21.59 5.27
CA LYS A 140 -19.30 21.30 6.34
C LYS A 140 -20.32 20.26 5.89
N ASN A 141 -20.99 19.63 6.85
CA ASN A 141 -22.12 18.73 6.59
C ASN A 141 -23.36 19.56 6.20
N ASP A 142 -23.30 20.22 5.04
CA ASP A 142 -24.32 21.09 4.46
C ASP A 142 -24.39 20.82 2.97
N LEU A 143 -25.61 20.59 2.45
CA LEU A 143 -25.81 20.17 1.06
C LEU A 143 -25.33 21.23 0.06
N ASP A 144 -25.62 22.51 0.33
CA ASP A 144 -25.26 23.60 -0.58
C ASP A 144 -23.74 23.81 -0.63
N GLU A 145 -23.05 23.65 0.51
CA GLU A 145 -21.59 23.70 0.55
C GLU A 145 -20.96 22.52 -0.20
N ILE A 146 -21.53 21.31 -0.10
CA ILE A 146 -21.07 20.13 -0.84
C ILE A 146 -21.25 20.35 -2.34
N ILE A 147 -22.41 20.80 -2.78
CA ILE A 147 -22.68 21.07 -4.21
C ILE A 147 -21.72 22.12 -4.76
N ARG A 148 -21.54 23.24 -4.06
CA ARG A 148 -20.58 24.28 -4.48
C ARG A 148 -19.15 23.76 -4.59
N ALA A 149 -18.72 22.91 -3.63
CA ALA A 149 -17.38 22.32 -3.66
C ALA A 149 -17.20 21.40 -4.87
N ILE A 150 -18.23 20.63 -5.26
CA ILE A 150 -18.20 19.80 -6.45
C ILE A 150 -18.09 20.67 -7.71
N GLU A 151 -18.94 21.70 -7.84
CA GLU A 151 -18.95 22.60 -9.01
C GLU A 151 -17.63 23.35 -9.21
N LEU A 152 -16.96 23.75 -8.10
CA LEU A 152 -15.68 24.47 -8.17
C LEU A 152 -14.50 23.57 -8.50
N ASN A 153 -14.61 22.25 -8.37
CA ASN A 153 -13.54 21.29 -8.59
C ASN A 153 -13.82 20.35 -9.78
N SER A 154 -14.89 20.59 -10.54
CA SER A 154 -15.21 19.89 -11.79
C SER A 154 -14.54 20.62 -12.96
#